data_ac8401c128498a85c86be0932e176ee6
#
_entry.id   ac8401c128498a85c86be0932e176ee6
#
_cell.length_a   1.000
_cell.length_b   1.000
_cell.length_c   1.000
_cell.angle_alpha   90.00
_cell.angle_beta   90.00
_cell.angle_gamma   90.00
#
_symmetry.space_group_name_H-M   'P 1'
#
loop_
_entity.id
_entity.type
_entity.pdbx_description
1 polymer ?
#
loop_
_entity_poly.entity_id
_entity_poly.type
_entity_poly.pdbx_seq_one_letter_code
_entity_poly.pdbx_strand_id
1 'polypeptide(L)'
;YTHIRFDILITEETLDLIESQIDVAFRITAKVSDSLIARPLLQVHSVLCAHPHYLEALPKIVHPDQLIQYACITHHSMQNTWTLSTQEQEPQNYPIRIVAQSNDAHALHQMCRNKMGIAMLPYAIVKDDLENRTLIEVLSNYEAPQMTLSAVYSSRRHLPKKTQEFIAFVIEHLKK
;
A
#
# COMPACT_ATOMS: atom_id res chain seq x y z
N TYR A 1 9.44 -16.25 22.35
CA TYR A 1 8.94 -15.26 23.35
C TYR A 1 7.58 -15.73 23.92
N THR A 2 7.58 -16.76 24.73
CA THR A 2 6.37 -17.43 25.28
C THR A 2 5.54 -16.56 26.25
N HIS A 3 6.05 -15.40 26.66
CA HIS A 3 5.40 -14.52 27.64
C HIS A 3 4.92 -13.18 27.05
N ILE A 4 4.94 -13.02 25.72
CA ILE A 4 4.44 -11.80 25.07
C ILE A 4 3.02 -12.06 24.57
N ARG A 5 2.10 -11.21 24.96
CA ARG A 5 0.74 -11.14 24.42
C ARG A 5 0.67 -9.99 23.43
N PHE A 6 0.10 -10.25 22.26
CA PHE A 6 -0.21 -9.24 21.25
C PHE A 6 -1.70 -8.91 21.29
N ASP A 7 -1.99 -7.62 21.22
CA ASP A 7 -3.30 -7.08 20.88
C ASP A 7 -3.13 -6.25 19.61
N ILE A 8 -3.79 -6.65 18.52
CA ILE A 8 -3.56 -6.08 17.19
C ILE A 8 -4.83 -5.37 16.74
N LEU A 9 -4.72 -4.06 16.54
CA LEU A 9 -5.76 -3.23 15.94
C LEU A 9 -5.38 -2.88 14.51
N ILE A 10 -6.26 -3.20 13.56
CA ILE A 10 -6.14 -2.82 12.16
C ILE A 10 -7.16 -1.71 11.90
N THR A 11 -6.67 -0.51 11.60
CA THR A 11 -7.50 0.66 11.31
C THR A 11 -6.75 1.62 10.40
N GLU A 12 -7.48 2.44 9.65
CA GLU A 12 -6.93 3.56 8.90
C GLU A 12 -7.03 4.90 9.64
N GLU A 13 -7.74 4.92 10.74
CA GLU A 13 -7.84 6.12 11.56
C GLU A 13 -6.48 6.48 12.14
N THR A 14 -6.18 7.78 12.11
CA THR A 14 -5.00 8.31 12.77
C THR A 14 -5.26 8.43 14.27
N LEU A 15 -5.10 7.32 14.98
CA LEU A 15 -5.28 7.28 16.42
C LEU A 15 -4.13 7.99 17.15
N ASP A 16 -4.44 8.66 18.26
CA ASP A 16 -3.44 9.07 19.22
C ASP A 16 -2.90 7.83 19.94
N LEU A 17 -1.60 7.55 19.77
CA LEU A 17 -0.97 6.34 20.32
C LEU A 17 -0.93 6.35 21.86
N ILE A 18 -0.91 7.52 22.47
CA ILE A 18 -0.82 7.67 23.94
C ILE A 18 -2.21 7.44 24.55
N GLU A 19 -3.23 8.12 24.03
CA GLU A 19 -4.61 7.99 24.52
C GLU A 19 -5.15 6.58 24.27
N SER A 20 -4.83 6.00 23.10
CA SER A 20 -5.25 4.65 22.72
C SER A 20 -4.38 3.54 23.33
N GLN A 21 -3.37 3.88 24.14
CA GLN A 21 -2.45 2.93 24.80
C GLN A 21 -1.73 1.98 23.80
N ILE A 22 -1.41 2.47 22.63
CA ILE A 22 -0.72 1.71 21.59
C ILE A 22 0.79 1.80 21.80
N ASP A 23 1.46 0.66 22.00
CA ASP A 23 2.92 0.59 22.20
C ASP A 23 3.69 0.95 20.91
N VAL A 24 3.21 0.49 19.74
CA VAL A 24 3.80 0.76 18.42
C VAL A 24 2.74 0.64 17.33
N ALA A 25 2.78 1.54 16.34
CA ALA A 25 1.95 1.45 15.14
C ALA A 25 2.85 1.30 13.91
N PHE A 26 2.42 0.50 12.93
CA PHE A 26 3.05 0.42 11.62
C PHE A 26 2.22 1.25 10.65
N ARG A 27 2.81 2.31 10.10
CA ARG A 27 2.09 3.28 9.27
C ARG A 27 2.85 3.59 8.00
N ILE A 28 2.10 3.72 6.91
CA ILE A 28 2.58 4.36 5.69
C ILE A 28 2.23 5.84 5.81
N THR A 29 3.22 6.67 6.16
CA THR A 29 3.03 8.11 6.37
C THR A 29 4.26 8.90 5.96
N ALA A 30 4.01 10.07 5.38
CA ALA A 30 5.06 11.04 5.04
C ALA A 30 5.38 11.97 6.22
N LYS A 31 4.46 12.15 7.17
CA LYS A 31 4.62 13.07 8.31
C LYS A 31 4.05 12.43 9.58
N VAL A 32 4.76 12.62 10.67
CA VAL A 32 4.32 12.33 12.03
C VAL A 32 4.36 13.60 12.88
N SER A 33 3.54 13.68 13.93
CA SER A 33 3.58 14.80 14.87
C SER A 33 4.89 14.79 15.68
N ASP A 34 5.29 15.94 16.21
CA ASP A 34 6.51 16.11 17.02
C ASP A 34 6.52 15.26 18.31
N SER A 35 5.36 14.78 18.73
CA SER A 35 5.21 13.87 19.88
C SER A 35 5.51 12.41 19.56
N LEU A 36 5.73 12.07 18.29
CA LEU A 36 5.96 10.72 17.79
C LEU A 36 7.34 10.59 17.16
N ILE A 37 7.87 9.39 17.22
CA ILE A 37 9.07 8.99 16.48
C ILE A 37 8.63 8.04 15.39
N ALA A 38 9.03 8.31 14.14
CA ALA A 38 8.85 7.40 13.02
C ALA A 38 10.21 6.80 12.64
N ARG A 39 10.31 5.48 12.74
CA ARG A 39 11.47 4.73 12.28
C ARG A 39 11.15 4.05 10.95
N PRO A 40 11.76 4.48 9.84
CA PRO A 40 11.59 3.83 8.54
C PRO A 40 11.95 2.35 8.58
N LEU A 41 11.15 1.50 7.97
CA LEU A 41 11.35 0.06 7.91
C LEU A 41 11.65 -0.41 6.49
N LEU A 42 10.78 -0.08 5.55
CA LEU A 42 10.94 -0.46 4.14
C LEU A 42 10.23 0.53 3.21
N GLN A 43 10.67 0.55 1.96
CA GLN A 43 9.97 1.22 0.89
C GLN A 43 8.89 0.29 0.33
N VAL A 44 7.68 0.82 0.21
CA VAL A 44 6.54 0.14 -0.41
C VAL A 44 6.36 0.72 -1.80
N HIS A 45 6.55 -0.10 -2.81
CA HIS A 45 6.21 0.25 -4.19
C HIS A 45 4.91 -0.43 -4.59
N SER A 46 4.13 0.26 -5.39
CA SER A 46 2.86 -0.25 -5.92
C SER A 46 2.96 -0.41 -7.43
N VAL A 47 2.22 -1.38 -7.95
CA VAL A 47 2.10 -1.65 -9.39
C VAL A 47 0.64 -1.57 -9.81
N LEU A 48 0.42 -1.21 -11.07
CA LEU A 48 -0.90 -1.35 -11.68
C LEU A 48 -1.01 -2.77 -12.21
N CYS A 49 -2.07 -3.46 -11.84
CA CYS A 49 -2.31 -4.83 -12.29
C CYS A 49 -3.78 -5.09 -12.58
N ALA A 50 -4.04 -6.11 -13.38
CA ALA A 50 -5.38 -6.57 -13.70
C ALA A 50 -5.38 -8.08 -14.03
N HIS A 51 -6.54 -8.71 -13.90
CA HIS A 51 -6.71 -10.07 -14.37
C HIS A 51 -6.68 -10.10 -15.92
N PRO A 52 -5.94 -11.02 -16.58
CA PRO A 52 -5.86 -11.08 -18.05
C PRO A 52 -7.22 -11.08 -18.75
N HIS A 53 -8.16 -11.90 -18.29
CA HIS A 53 -9.51 -11.97 -18.89
C HIS A 53 -10.32 -10.66 -18.78
N TYR A 54 -9.99 -9.77 -17.84
CA TYR A 54 -10.62 -8.46 -17.81
C TYR A 54 -10.16 -7.61 -18.99
N LEU A 55 -8.90 -7.74 -19.38
CA LEU A 55 -8.29 -6.94 -20.44
C LEU A 55 -8.55 -7.49 -21.84
N GLU A 56 -8.82 -8.79 -22.00
CA GLU A 56 -9.02 -9.45 -23.31
C GLU A 56 -10.14 -8.82 -24.15
N ALA A 57 -11.20 -8.33 -23.51
CA ALA A 57 -12.34 -7.70 -24.19
C ALA A 57 -12.18 -6.20 -24.42
N LEU A 58 -11.04 -5.62 -24.05
CA LEU A 58 -10.81 -4.18 -24.05
C LEU A 58 -9.64 -3.80 -24.98
N PRO A 59 -9.61 -2.59 -25.54
CA PRO A 59 -8.44 -2.10 -26.25
C PRO A 59 -7.18 -2.20 -25.39
N LYS A 60 -6.02 -2.35 -26.02
CA LYS A 60 -4.76 -2.36 -25.27
C LYS A 60 -4.50 -0.98 -24.65
N ILE A 61 -4.29 -0.95 -23.33
CA ILE A 61 -3.87 0.26 -22.64
C ILE A 61 -2.36 0.46 -22.81
N VAL A 62 -1.98 1.64 -23.30
CA VAL A 62 -0.57 1.99 -23.58
C VAL A 62 -0.15 3.32 -22.95
N HIS A 63 -1.10 4.13 -22.50
CA HIS A 63 -0.86 5.41 -21.83
C HIS A 63 -1.84 5.62 -20.67
N PRO A 64 -1.41 6.23 -19.53
CA PRO A 64 -2.27 6.44 -18.37
C PRO A 64 -3.53 7.28 -18.61
N ASP A 65 -3.55 8.17 -19.58
CA ASP A 65 -4.77 8.94 -19.97
C ASP A 65 -5.94 8.04 -20.35
N GLN A 66 -5.65 6.80 -20.75
CA GLN A 66 -6.68 5.84 -21.11
C GLN A 66 -7.35 5.21 -19.90
N LEU A 67 -6.79 5.34 -18.66
CA LEU A 67 -7.33 4.75 -17.44
C LEU A 67 -8.79 5.17 -17.17
N ILE A 68 -9.18 6.37 -17.59
CA ILE A 68 -10.57 6.85 -17.48
C ILE A 68 -11.59 5.98 -18.23
N GLN A 69 -11.14 5.21 -19.22
CA GLN A 69 -11.97 4.33 -20.02
C GLN A 69 -12.14 2.93 -19.38
N TYR A 70 -11.30 2.60 -18.38
CA TYR A 70 -11.26 1.30 -17.72
C TYR A 70 -11.88 1.36 -16.33
N ALA A 71 -12.46 0.24 -15.89
CA ALA A 71 -12.86 0.12 -14.50
C ALA A 71 -11.61 0.10 -13.63
N CYS A 72 -11.52 0.99 -12.64
CA CYS A 72 -10.42 1.08 -11.69
C CYS A 72 -10.91 0.79 -10.28
N ILE A 73 -10.11 0.02 -9.56
CA ILE A 73 -10.33 -0.35 -8.16
C ILE A 73 -9.24 0.32 -7.35
N THR A 74 -9.59 1.12 -6.35
CA THR A 74 -8.63 1.96 -5.67
C THR A 74 -8.85 2.04 -4.17
N HIS A 75 -7.80 2.45 -3.45
CA HIS A 75 -7.88 2.76 -2.04
C HIS A 75 -8.77 3.99 -1.83
N HIS A 76 -9.61 3.99 -0.79
CA HIS A 76 -10.60 5.07 -0.60
C HIS A 76 -9.95 6.43 -0.28
N SER A 77 -8.70 6.46 0.22
CA SER A 77 -7.96 7.72 0.41
C SER A 77 -7.49 8.35 -0.91
N MET A 78 -7.51 7.59 -2.01
CA MET A 78 -7.20 8.10 -3.33
C MET A 78 -8.42 8.80 -3.89
N GLN A 79 -8.23 10.01 -4.42
CA GLN A 79 -9.24 10.71 -5.19
C GLN A 79 -9.40 10.05 -6.58
N ASN A 80 -10.13 10.71 -7.48
CA ASN A 80 -10.40 10.19 -8.83
C ASN A 80 -9.15 10.23 -9.76
N THR A 81 -7.96 10.17 -9.20
CA THR A 81 -6.70 10.22 -9.95
C THR A 81 -5.67 9.27 -9.37
N TRP A 82 -4.82 8.72 -10.23
CA TRP A 82 -3.56 8.10 -9.84
C TRP A 82 -2.38 8.95 -10.26
N THR A 83 -1.43 9.13 -9.37
CA THR A 83 -0.16 9.78 -9.67
C THR A 83 0.80 8.75 -10.22
N LEU A 84 1.33 8.98 -11.40
CA LEU A 84 2.28 8.09 -12.07
C LEU A 84 3.41 8.91 -12.67
N SER A 85 4.60 8.32 -12.74
CA SER A 85 5.80 8.88 -13.35
C SER A 85 6.48 7.87 -14.26
N THR A 86 7.42 8.32 -15.08
CA THR A 86 8.40 7.47 -15.77
C THR A 86 9.80 7.94 -15.41
N GLN A 87 10.83 7.27 -15.88
CA GLN A 87 12.22 7.73 -15.69
C GLN A 87 12.49 9.09 -16.35
N GLU A 88 11.69 9.45 -17.37
CA GLU A 88 11.86 10.68 -18.17
C GLU A 88 10.84 11.76 -17.83
N GLN A 89 9.78 11.43 -17.05
CA GLN A 89 8.67 12.33 -16.74
C GLN A 89 8.42 12.41 -15.24
N GLU A 90 8.31 13.64 -14.77
CA GLU A 90 7.89 13.94 -13.40
C GLU A 90 6.50 13.36 -13.09
N PRO A 91 6.18 13.13 -11.80
CA PRO A 91 4.89 12.61 -11.38
C PRO A 91 3.72 13.47 -11.88
N GLN A 92 2.78 12.83 -12.56
CA GLN A 92 1.56 13.46 -13.08
C GLN A 92 0.31 12.73 -12.56
N ASN A 93 -0.78 13.47 -12.43
CA ASN A 93 -2.06 12.94 -12.00
C ASN A 93 -2.92 12.55 -13.20
N TYR A 94 -3.29 11.29 -13.28
CA TYR A 94 -4.12 10.76 -14.36
C TYR A 94 -5.52 10.41 -13.84
N PRO A 95 -6.60 10.89 -14.48
CA PRO A 95 -7.96 10.61 -14.06
C PRO A 95 -8.29 9.13 -14.25
N ILE A 96 -9.03 8.57 -13.30
CA ILE A 96 -9.47 7.17 -13.31
C ILE A 96 -10.98 7.07 -13.16
N ARG A 97 -11.59 6.01 -13.70
CA ARG A 97 -13.00 5.68 -13.51
C ARG A 97 -13.15 4.65 -12.40
N ILE A 98 -13.43 5.11 -11.19
CA ILE A 98 -13.57 4.26 -10.01
C ILE A 98 -14.86 3.46 -10.09
N VAL A 99 -14.78 2.14 -9.92
CA VAL A 99 -15.93 1.22 -9.81
C VAL A 99 -16.03 0.57 -8.44
N ALA A 100 -14.93 0.52 -7.69
CA ALA A 100 -14.91 0.03 -6.32
C ALA A 100 -13.77 0.70 -5.53
N GLN A 101 -14.01 0.89 -4.24
CA GLN A 101 -13.03 1.40 -3.29
C GLN A 101 -13.05 0.56 -2.02
N SER A 102 -11.89 0.43 -1.39
CA SER A 102 -11.74 -0.17 -0.08
C SER A 102 -10.58 0.48 0.65
N ASN A 103 -10.60 0.40 1.96
CA ASN A 103 -9.46 0.72 2.82
C ASN A 103 -8.57 -0.50 3.12
N ASP A 104 -8.90 -1.63 2.57
CA ASP A 104 -8.15 -2.87 2.74
C ASP A 104 -7.54 -3.31 1.41
N ALA A 105 -6.21 -3.38 1.36
CA ALA A 105 -5.48 -3.75 0.15
C ALA A 105 -5.72 -5.21 -0.26
N HIS A 106 -6.02 -6.11 0.69
CA HIS A 106 -6.36 -7.50 0.38
C HIS A 106 -7.76 -7.61 -0.23
N ALA A 107 -8.72 -6.79 0.22
CA ALA A 107 -10.03 -6.69 -0.42
C ALA A 107 -9.90 -6.19 -1.87
N LEU A 108 -9.11 -5.13 -2.11
CA LEU A 108 -8.83 -4.64 -3.46
C LEU A 108 -8.15 -5.70 -4.32
N HIS A 109 -7.21 -6.45 -3.76
CA HIS A 109 -6.54 -7.56 -4.44
C HIS A 109 -7.55 -8.65 -4.86
N GLN A 110 -8.45 -9.07 -3.97
CA GLN A 110 -9.49 -10.04 -4.30
C GLN A 110 -10.44 -9.52 -5.39
N MET A 111 -10.84 -8.25 -5.36
CA MET A 111 -11.64 -7.62 -6.41
C MET A 111 -10.92 -7.68 -7.77
N CYS A 112 -9.61 -7.36 -7.79
CA CYS A 112 -8.79 -7.42 -8.98
C CYS A 112 -8.70 -8.85 -9.55
N ARG A 113 -8.43 -9.84 -8.70
CA ARG A 113 -8.42 -11.27 -9.08
C ARG A 113 -9.78 -11.73 -9.64
N ASN A 114 -10.87 -11.15 -9.15
CA ASN A 114 -12.22 -11.45 -9.63
C ASN A 114 -12.63 -10.59 -10.85
N LYS A 115 -11.67 -10.03 -11.58
CA LYS A 115 -11.86 -9.37 -12.89
C LYS A 115 -12.68 -8.07 -12.82
N MET A 116 -12.74 -7.41 -11.66
CA MET A 116 -13.54 -6.19 -11.52
C MET A 116 -12.90 -4.97 -12.18
N GLY A 117 -11.59 -4.98 -12.45
CA GLY A 117 -10.90 -3.86 -13.09
C GLY A 117 -9.40 -3.86 -12.86
N ILE A 118 -8.79 -2.72 -13.18
CA ILE A 118 -7.37 -2.43 -12.92
C ILE A 118 -7.25 -1.93 -11.47
N ALA A 119 -6.28 -2.44 -10.74
CA ALA A 119 -5.97 -1.99 -9.38
C ALA A 119 -4.53 -1.49 -9.28
N MET A 120 -4.30 -0.47 -8.44
CA MET A 120 -2.97 -0.08 -7.99
C MET A 120 -2.74 -0.67 -6.61
N LEU A 121 -1.83 -1.64 -6.51
CA LEU A 121 -1.62 -2.46 -5.31
C LEU A 121 -0.14 -2.55 -4.94
N PRO A 122 0.18 -2.65 -3.63
CA PRO A 122 1.54 -2.96 -3.20
C PRO A 122 2.06 -4.25 -3.87
N TYR A 123 3.26 -4.18 -4.43
CA TYR A 123 3.89 -5.31 -5.11
C TYR A 123 3.94 -6.57 -4.24
N ALA A 124 4.25 -6.41 -2.95
CA ALA A 124 4.32 -7.53 -2.00
C ALA A 124 3.01 -8.33 -1.89
N ILE A 125 1.86 -7.71 -2.17
CA ILE A 125 0.54 -8.41 -2.12
C ILE A 125 0.28 -9.19 -3.41
N VAL A 126 0.78 -8.70 -4.54
CA VAL A 126 0.45 -9.25 -5.88
C VAL A 126 1.58 -10.06 -6.50
N LYS A 127 2.75 -10.12 -5.86
CA LYS A 127 3.95 -10.76 -6.38
C LYS A 127 3.69 -12.18 -6.91
N ASP A 128 3.07 -13.04 -6.10
CA ASP A 128 2.80 -14.43 -6.47
C ASP A 128 1.82 -14.51 -7.65
N ASP A 129 0.82 -13.62 -7.72
CA ASP A 129 -0.13 -13.57 -8.82
C ASP A 129 0.53 -13.08 -10.13
N LEU A 130 1.49 -12.18 -10.04
CA LEU A 130 2.26 -11.73 -11.20
C LEU A 130 3.21 -12.84 -11.70
N GLU A 131 3.88 -13.55 -10.78
CA GLU A 131 4.77 -14.66 -11.12
C GLU A 131 4.02 -15.81 -11.80
N ASN A 132 2.83 -16.16 -11.30
CA ASN A 132 2.01 -17.23 -11.88
C ASN A 132 1.02 -16.75 -12.96
N ARG A 133 1.03 -15.46 -13.29
CA ARG A 133 0.19 -14.81 -14.31
C ARG A 133 -1.31 -14.84 -14.05
N THR A 134 -1.74 -15.02 -12.82
CA THR A 134 -3.14 -14.79 -12.41
C THR A 134 -3.50 -13.31 -12.57
N LEU A 135 -2.56 -12.43 -12.24
CA LEU A 135 -2.59 -11.02 -12.58
C LEU A 135 -1.44 -10.67 -13.53
N ILE A 136 -1.61 -9.63 -14.31
CA ILE A 136 -0.54 -9.07 -15.16
C ILE A 136 -0.38 -7.59 -14.88
N GLU A 137 0.84 -7.10 -15.02
CA GLU A 137 1.11 -5.67 -14.92
C GLU A 137 0.51 -4.91 -16.08
N VAL A 138 -0.04 -3.75 -15.78
CA VAL A 138 -0.58 -2.78 -16.73
C VAL A 138 0.28 -1.53 -16.64
N LEU A 139 0.67 -0.96 -17.80
CA LEU A 139 1.51 0.24 -17.84
C LEU A 139 2.83 0.07 -17.06
N SER A 140 3.52 -1.06 -17.24
CA SER A 140 4.71 -1.45 -16.48
C SER A 140 5.92 -0.47 -16.64
N ASN A 141 5.87 0.45 -17.58
CA ASN A 141 6.84 1.54 -17.74
C ASN A 141 6.50 2.79 -16.90
N TYR A 142 5.38 2.76 -16.18
CA TYR A 142 4.96 3.82 -15.26
C TYR A 142 5.08 3.35 -13.81
N GLU A 143 5.52 4.24 -12.96
CA GLU A 143 5.75 3.98 -11.54
C GLU A 143 4.80 4.83 -10.69
N ALA A 144 4.18 4.21 -9.70
CA ALA A 144 3.47 4.92 -8.64
C ALA A 144 4.46 5.52 -7.63
N PRO A 145 4.12 6.61 -6.92
CA PRO A 145 4.97 7.16 -5.88
C PRO A 145 5.34 6.11 -4.83
N GLN A 146 6.62 6.04 -4.50
CA GLN A 146 7.08 5.17 -3.42
C GLN A 146 6.62 5.71 -2.07
N MET A 147 6.17 4.82 -1.21
CA MET A 147 5.75 5.11 0.16
C MET A 147 6.66 4.42 1.16
N THR A 148 6.83 5.00 2.34
CA THR A 148 7.64 4.40 3.39
C THR A 148 6.75 3.82 4.49
N LEU A 149 6.87 2.51 4.73
CA LEU A 149 6.34 1.90 5.94
C LEU A 149 7.27 2.23 7.11
N SER A 150 6.72 2.77 8.17
CA SER A 150 7.47 3.15 9.38
C SER A 150 6.85 2.54 10.63
N ALA A 151 7.70 2.17 11.59
CA ALA A 151 7.28 1.95 12.96
C ALA A 151 7.18 3.30 13.68
N VAL A 152 5.99 3.60 14.20
CA VAL A 152 5.68 4.88 14.86
C VAL A 152 5.36 4.60 16.33
N TYR A 153 5.98 5.35 17.23
CA TYR A 153 5.80 5.24 18.67
C TYR A 153 6.00 6.59 19.38
N SER A 154 5.54 6.70 20.61
CA SER A 154 5.61 7.94 21.37
C SER A 154 7.06 8.31 21.74
N SER A 155 7.46 9.57 21.49
CA SER A 155 8.75 10.14 21.92
C SER A 155 8.80 10.45 23.42
N ARG A 156 7.65 10.58 24.09
CA ARG A 156 7.54 10.99 25.51
C ARG A 156 7.76 9.85 26.49
N ARG A 157 7.75 8.61 26.03
CA ARG A 157 7.96 7.43 26.87
C ARG A 157 9.28 6.76 26.49
N HIS A 158 10.02 6.37 27.53
CA HIS A 158 11.13 5.44 27.29
C HIS A 158 10.53 4.17 26.66
N LEU A 159 10.92 3.86 25.42
CA LEU A 159 10.37 2.72 24.70
C LEU A 159 10.66 1.44 25.49
N PRO A 160 9.65 0.68 25.93
CA PRO A 160 9.87 -0.54 26.69
C PRO A 160 10.75 -1.53 25.93
N LYS A 161 11.60 -2.27 26.65
CA LYS A 161 12.52 -3.24 26.03
C LYS A 161 11.77 -4.24 25.13
N LYS A 162 10.59 -4.71 25.56
CA LYS A 162 9.72 -5.60 24.75
C LYS A 162 9.38 -5.02 23.39
N THR A 163 9.07 -3.71 23.33
CA THR A 163 8.70 -3.01 22.08
C THR A 163 9.94 -2.79 21.21
N GLN A 164 11.10 -2.47 21.80
CA GLN A 164 12.37 -2.37 21.07
C GLN A 164 12.73 -3.69 20.40
N GLU A 165 12.67 -4.80 21.14
CA GLU A 165 12.95 -6.15 20.64
C GLU A 165 11.96 -6.55 19.54
N PHE A 166 10.67 -6.21 19.71
CA PHE A 166 9.67 -6.48 18.67
C PHE A 166 9.94 -5.70 17.38
N ILE A 167 10.26 -4.41 17.47
CA ILE A 167 10.63 -3.62 16.28
C ILE A 167 11.89 -4.19 15.62
N ALA A 168 12.90 -4.58 16.40
CA ALA A 168 14.11 -5.20 15.87
C ALA A 168 13.81 -6.52 15.14
N PHE A 169 12.95 -7.37 15.73
CA PHE A 169 12.47 -8.60 15.12
C PHE A 169 11.76 -8.35 13.78
N VAL A 170 10.84 -7.38 13.74
CA VAL A 170 10.15 -7.01 12.50
C VAL A 170 11.12 -6.56 11.42
N ILE A 171 12.08 -5.70 11.76
CA ILE A 171 13.11 -5.21 10.81
C ILE A 171 13.92 -6.37 10.22
N GLU A 172 14.31 -7.33 11.05
CA GLU A 172 15.07 -8.50 10.60
C GLU A 172 14.28 -9.36 9.62
N HIS A 173 12.96 -9.49 9.85
CA HIS A 173 12.08 -10.32 9.00
C HIS A 173 11.63 -9.63 7.72
N LEU A 174 11.58 -8.29 7.69
CA LEU A 174 11.27 -7.52 6.49
C LEU A 174 12.44 -7.43 5.48
N LYS A 175 13.65 -7.82 5.88
CA LYS A 175 14.83 -7.85 5.01
C LYS A 175 15.01 -9.16 4.23
N LYS A 176 14.18 -10.14 4.51
CA LYS A 176 14.16 -11.45 3.83
C LYS A 176 13.17 -11.45 2.68
#